data_1d74977f0ca23127c398bafaadd0d1c1
#
_entry.id   1d74977f0ca23127c398bafaadd0d1c1
#
_cell.length_a   1.000
_cell.length_b   1.000
_cell.length_c   1.000
_cell.angle_alpha   90.00
_cell.angle_beta   90.00
_cell.angle_gamma   90.00
#
_symmetry.space_group_name_H-M   'P 1'
#
loop_
_entity.id
_entity.type
_entity.pdbx_description
1 polymer ?
#
loop_
_entity_poly.entity_id
_entity_poly.type
_entity_poly.pdbx_seq_one_letter_code
_entity_poly.pdbx_strand_id
1 'polypeptide(L)'
;NPDASAALDIASTTKGLLIPRMTNAQRQAISNPAAGLQVFVTDFDGGRFMFYDGTEWGTLVFTEKRPNAPTVGTATAGFGQATVSFTAPSSNGGFTITSYTATSSPGDITGTLSQPGSGDIVVTGLTNATAYTFTVTATNAIGTSEASATSNSVVPAAQQVGDFYGGGVVFYIFVSGDAGYVAGETHGLIAAVQDQNSGIQWNNGSLITTGATATGVGRGSANTDAIISVQGATETSYAAGLARAYNGGGYTDWYLPSKNELNQMFLNKATINTIAAANGGSSFSTTINYWSSTENGWNNAWY
;
A
#
# COMPACT_ATOMS: atom_id res chain seq x y z
N ASN A 1 -34.52 7.26 -30.95
CA ASN A 1 -34.89 6.16 -31.86
C ASN A 1 -34.80 4.85 -31.05
N PRO A 2 -35.82 3.99 -31.19
CA PRO A 2 -35.75 2.63 -30.61
C PRO A 2 -34.50 1.91 -31.12
N ASP A 3 -33.94 1.00 -30.29
CA ASP A 3 -32.90 0.10 -30.77
C ASP A 3 -33.43 -0.67 -31.99
N ALA A 4 -32.60 -0.82 -33.02
CA ALA A 4 -33.02 -1.42 -34.30
C ALA A 4 -33.45 -2.90 -34.17
N SER A 5 -33.13 -3.56 -33.06
CA SER A 5 -33.50 -4.95 -32.74
C SER A 5 -34.74 -5.05 -31.85
N ALA A 6 -35.28 -3.93 -31.33
CA ALA A 6 -36.39 -3.92 -30.37
C ALA A 6 -37.71 -3.50 -31.04
N ALA A 7 -38.77 -4.29 -30.82
CA ALA A 7 -40.14 -3.91 -31.20
C ALA A 7 -40.73 -2.86 -30.24
N LEU A 8 -40.24 -2.80 -29.00
CA LEU A 8 -40.58 -1.80 -28.00
C LEU A 8 -39.28 -1.45 -27.23
N ASP A 9 -38.90 -0.18 -27.29
CA ASP A 9 -37.81 0.40 -26.52
C ASP A 9 -38.34 1.54 -25.64
N ILE A 10 -38.07 1.46 -24.33
CA ILE A 10 -38.48 2.44 -23.33
C ILE A 10 -37.25 3.11 -22.77
N ALA A 11 -36.80 4.19 -23.38
CA ALA A 11 -35.70 5.02 -22.90
C ALA A 11 -36.21 6.03 -21.86
N SER A 12 -36.04 5.75 -20.58
CA SER A 12 -36.39 6.65 -19.48
C SER A 12 -35.44 6.46 -18.29
N THR A 13 -35.02 7.57 -17.70
CA THR A 13 -34.22 7.58 -16.43
C THR A 13 -35.11 7.64 -15.19
N THR A 14 -36.43 7.87 -15.34
CA THR A 14 -37.36 8.09 -14.22
C THR A 14 -38.61 7.23 -14.26
N LYS A 15 -38.86 6.52 -15.36
CA LYS A 15 -40.05 5.67 -15.57
C LYS A 15 -39.63 4.33 -16.13
N GLY A 16 -40.39 3.29 -15.83
CA GLY A 16 -40.17 1.92 -16.29
C GLY A 16 -41.46 1.31 -16.87
N LEU A 17 -41.38 0.06 -17.31
CA LEU A 17 -42.52 -0.75 -17.73
C LEU A 17 -43.16 -1.39 -16.50
N LEU A 18 -44.46 -1.16 -16.30
CA LEU A 18 -45.26 -1.87 -15.32
C LEU A 18 -45.94 -3.06 -16.02
N ILE A 19 -45.47 -4.28 -15.75
CA ILE A 19 -46.11 -5.49 -16.27
C ILE A 19 -47.36 -5.84 -15.47
N PRO A 20 -48.29 -6.65 -16.03
CA PRO A 20 -49.49 -7.06 -15.32
C PRO A 20 -49.20 -7.69 -13.97
N ARG A 21 -49.91 -7.23 -12.94
CA ARG A 21 -49.79 -7.72 -11.56
C ARG A 21 -51.03 -8.56 -11.20
N MET A 22 -50.83 -9.77 -10.70
CA MET A 22 -51.91 -10.71 -10.41
C MET A 22 -51.55 -11.68 -9.30
N THR A 23 -52.56 -12.37 -8.78
CA THR A 23 -52.31 -13.49 -7.85
C THR A 23 -51.89 -14.75 -8.62
N ASN A 24 -51.31 -15.74 -7.91
CA ASN A 24 -50.96 -17.01 -8.50
C ASN A 24 -52.20 -17.74 -9.07
N ALA A 25 -53.35 -17.64 -8.40
CA ALA A 25 -54.61 -18.18 -8.91
C ALA A 25 -55.04 -17.53 -10.23
N GLN A 26 -54.92 -16.21 -10.34
CA GLN A 26 -55.22 -15.47 -11.58
C GLN A 26 -54.27 -15.85 -12.72
N ARG A 27 -52.96 -16.01 -12.42
CA ARG A 27 -51.99 -16.47 -13.39
C ARG A 27 -52.31 -17.88 -13.91
N GLN A 28 -52.70 -18.78 -13.02
CA GLN A 28 -53.08 -20.15 -13.37
C GLN A 28 -54.38 -20.24 -14.20
N ALA A 29 -55.24 -19.23 -14.06
CA ALA A 29 -56.49 -19.12 -14.83
C ALA A 29 -56.29 -18.58 -16.25
N ILE A 30 -55.09 -18.14 -16.63
CA ILE A 30 -54.81 -17.72 -18.01
C ILE A 30 -54.85 -18.94 -18.93
N SER A 31 -55.85 -19.04 -19.77
CA SER A 31 -55.98 -20.14 -20.73
C SER A 31 -55.09 -19.87 -21.95
N ASN A 32 -54.30 -20.87 -22.37
CA ASN A 32 -53.39 -20.80 -23.52
C ASN A 32 -52.45 -19.60 -23.48
N PRO A 33 -51.62 -19.41 -22.44
CA PRO A 33 -50.71 -18.29 -22.39
C PRO A 33 -49.74 -18.34 -23.57
N ALA A 34 -49.45 -17.20 -24.15
CA ALA A 34 -48.46 -17.11 -25.24
C ALA A 34 -47.01 -17.26 -24.68
N ALA A 35 -46.16 -17.94 -25.42
CA ALA A 35 -44.73 -17.97 -25.10
C ALA A 35 -44.17 -16.55 -25.02
N GLY A 36 -43.37 -16.29 -23.96
CA GLY A 36 -42.85 -14.97 -23.68
C GLY A 36 -43.78 -14.06 -22.84
N LEU A 37 -45.00 -14.51 -22.49
CA LEU A 37 -45.88 -13.75 -21.61
C LEU A 37 -45.21 -13.55 -20.23
N GLN A 38 -45.18 -12.31 -19.75
CA GLN A 38 -44.59 -11.91 -18.47
C GLN A 38 -45.64 -11.35 -17.52
N VAL A 39 -45.60 -11.77 -16.26
CA VAL A 39 -46.49 -11.29 -15.19
C VAL A 39 -45.70 -11.13 -13.88
N PHE A 40 -46.18 -10.25 -13.00
CA PHE A 40 -45.73 -10.17 -11.64
C PHE A 40 -46.76 -10.79 -10.69
N VAL A 41 -46.43 -11.89 -10.06
CA VAL A 41 -47.29 -12.60 -9.12
C VAL A 41 -47.08 -12.04 -7.71
N THR A 42 -48.18 -11.51 -7.11
CA THR A 42 -48.11 -10.67 -5.91
C THR A 42 -48.27 -11.44 -4.60
N ASP A 43 -48.82 -12.64 -4.61
CA ASP A 43 -49.13 -13.47 -3.44
C ASP A 43 -48.03 -14.52 -3.10
N PHE A 44 -46.90 -14.48 -3.76
CA PHE A 44 -45.67 -15.09 -3.27
C PHE A 44 -44.95 -14.12 -2.34
N ASP A 45 -44.22 -14.65 -1.35
CA ASP A 45 -43.42 -13.84 -0.44
C ASP A 45 -42.44 -12.95 -1.21
N GLY A 46 -42.60 -11.62 -1.06
CA GLY A 46 -41.85 -10.61 -1.81
C GLY A 46 -42.29 -10.37 -3.26
N GLY A 47 -43.29 -11.13 -3.77
CA GLY A 47 -43.70 -11.11 -5.17
C GLY A 47 -42.69 -11.77 -6.10
N ARG A 48 -43.13 -12.24 -7.29
CA ARG A 48 -42.23 -12.90 -8.27
C ARG A 48 -42.53 -12.47 -9.69
N PHE A 49 -41.48 -12.18 -10.44
CA PHE A 49 -41.56 -12.12 -11.89
C PHE A 49 -41.62 -13.54 -12.46
N MET A 50 -42.65 -13.79 -13.27
CA MET A 50 -42.84 -15.07 -13.95
C MET A 50 -42.97 -14.85 -15.43
N PHE A 51 -42.49 -15.81 -16.22
CA PHE A 51 -42.65 -15.83 -17.68
C PHE A 51 -43.14 -17.22 -18.10
N TYR A 52 -43.87 -17.29 -19.19
CA TYR A 52 -44.28 -18.53 -19.79
C TYR A 52 -43.39 -18.82 -21.00
N ASP A 53 -42.74 -19.99 -21.00
CA ASP A 53 -41.78 -20.37 -22.05
C ASP A 53 -42.44 -21.00 -23.29
N GLY A 54 -43.72 -21.23 -23.24
CA GLY A 54 -44.52 -21.94 -24.23
C GLY A 54 -44.98 -23.32 -23.76
N THR A 55 -44.44 -23.81 -22.65
CA THR A 55 -44.79 -25.12 -22.04
C THR A 55 -45.15 -24.97 -20.58
N GLU A 56 -44.41 -24.16 -19.83
CA GLU A 56 -44.60 -23.95 -18.40
C GLU A 56 -44.28 -22.53 -17.94
N TRP A 57 -44.75 -22.20 -16.73
CA TRP A 57 -44.43 -20.93 -16.09
C TRP A 57 -43.11 -21.05 -15.30
N GLY A 58 -42.06 -20.36 -15.77
CA GLY A 58 -40.78 -20.19 -15.09
C GLY A 58 -40.77 -18.94 -14.19
N THR A 59 -40.01 -18.97 -13.14
CA THR A 59 -39.66 -17.78 -12.33
C THR A 59 -38.40 -17.17 -12.86
N LEU A 60 -38.43 -15.84 -13.09
CA LEU A 60 -37.17 -15.10 -13.33
C LEU A 60 -36.42 -15.00 -11.99
N VAL A 61 -35.55 -15.92 -11.76
CA VAL A 61 -34.68 -15.90 -10.55
C VAL A 61 -33.44 -15.12 -10.93
N PHE A 62 -33.32 -13.92 -10.42
CA PHE A 62 -32.01 -13.27 -10.36
C PHE A 62 -31.21 -14.04 -9.30
N THR A 63 -30.42 -15.00 -9.71
CA THR A 63 -29.53 -15.71 -8.79
C THR A 63 -28.39 -14.76 -8.44
N GLU A 64 -28.57 -14.07 -7.33
CA GLU A 64 -27.51 -13.35 -6.68
C GLU A 64 -26.38 -14.34 -6.36
N LYS A 65 -25.22 -14.07 -6.89
CA LYS A 65 -24.06 -14.97 -6.75
C LYS A 65 -22.85 -14.21 -6.22
N ARG A 66 -21.99 -14.95 -5.57
CA ARG A 66 -20.60 -14.49 -5.32
C ARG A 66 -19.91 -14.23 -6.67
N PRO A 67 -18.89 -13.37 -6.72
CA PRO A 67 -18.10 -13.17 -7.93
C PRO A 67 -17.48 -14.49 -8.41
N ASN A 68 -17.13 -14.57 -9.68
CA ASN A 68 -16.18 -15.59 -10.13
C ASN A 68 -14.80 -15.32 -9.54
N ALA A 69 -13.90 -16.31 -9.55
CA ALA A 69 -12.52 -16.14 -9.14
C ALA A 69 -11.82 -15.11 -10.03
N PRO A 70 -11.01 -14.20 -9.45
CA PRO A 70 -10.11 -13.33 -10.21
C PRO A 70 -9.05 -14.14 -10.97
N THR A 71 -8.39 -13.51 -11.92
CA THR A 71 -7.17 -14.07 -12.53
C THR A 71 -5.97 -13.44 -11.85
N VAL A 72 -5.14 -14.26 -11.17
CA VAL A 72 -3.88 -13.79 -10.60
C VAL A 72 -2.89 -13.51 -11.73
N GLY A 73 -2.15 -12.39 -11.61
CA GLY A 73 -1.07 -12.02 -12.50
C GLY A 73 0.30 -12.36 -11.90
N THR A 74 1.27 -11.47 -12.11
CA THR A 74 2.63 -11.64 -11.60
C THR A 74 2.72 -11.19 -10.15
N ALA A 75 3.33 -12.01 -9.30
CA ALA A 75 3.80 -11.59 -7.99
C ALA A 75 5.25 -11.07 -8.11
N THR A 76 5.56 -9.95 -7.45
CA THR A 76 6.90 -9.34 -7.41
C THR A 76 7.33 -9.17 -5.97
N ALA A 77 8.56 -9.61 -5.64
CA ALA A 77 9.11 -9.52 -4.30
C ALA A 77 9.51 -8.08 -3.94
N GLY A 78 9.34 -7.73 -2.65
CA GLY A 78 9.84 -6.52 -2.00
C GLY A 78 10.48 -6.86 -0.64
N PHE A 79 10.72 -5.86 0.19
CA PHE A 79 11.27 -6.04 1.55
C PHE A 79 10.18 -6.49 2.51
N GLY A 80 10.24 -7.74 2.98
CA GLY A 80 9.22 -8.30 3.86
C GLY A 80 7.80 -8.26 3.28
N GLN A 81 7.67 -8.11 1.97
CA GLN A 81 6.40 -7.97 1.27
C GLN A 81 6.46 -8.52 -0.16
N ALA A 82 5.28 -8.63 -0.77
CA ALA A 82 5.14 -8.88 -2.20
C ALA A 82 4.00 -8.04 -2.77
N THR A 83 4.13 -7.63 -4.02
CA THR A 83 3.06 -7.02 -4.80
C THR A 83 2.49 -8.06 -5.75
N VAL A 84 1.18 -8.32 -5.66
CA VAL A 84 0.47 -9.33 -6.45
C VAL A 84 -0.49 -8.63 -7.39
N SER A 85 -0.21 -8.65 -8.69
CA SER A 85 -1.11 -8.12 -9.70
C SER A 85 -2.27 -9.10 -9.95
N PHE A 86 -3.44 -8.58 -10.29
CA PHE A 86 -4.60 -9.39 -10.64
C PHE A 86 -5.51 -8.71 -11.67
N THR A 87 -6.30 -9.53 -12.36
CA THR A 87 -7.39 -9.07 -13.23
C THR A 87 -8.72 -9.44 -12.59
N ALA A 88 -9.64 -8.47 -12.57
CA ALA A 88 -10.99 -8.66 -12.07
C ALA A 88 -11.71 -9.82 -12.80
N PRO A 89 -12.61 -10.55 -12.11
CA PRO A 89 -13.33 -11.66 -12.71
C PRO A 89 -14.29 -11.20 -13.82
N SER A 90 -14.59 -12.08 -14.76
CA SER A 90 -15.51 -11.82 -15.87
C SER A 90 -16.97 -11.65 -15.41
N SER A 91 -17.32 -12.11 -14.21
CA SER A 91 -18.63 -11.92 -13.59
C SER A 91 -18.47 -11.50 -12.13
N ASN A 92 -19.14 -10.40 -11.78
CA ASN A 92 -19.25 -9.91 -10.41
C ASN A 92 -20.42 -10.53 -9.62
N GLY A 93 -21.14 -11.51 -10.20
CA GLY A 93 -22.29 -12.16 -9.58
C GLY A 93 -23.56 -11.29 -9.49
N GLY A 94 -23.62 -10.17 -10.21
CA GLY A 94 -24.74 -9.22 -10.19
C GLY A 94 -24.58 -8.08 -9.18
N PHE A 95 -23.55 -8.07 -8.35
CA PHE A 95 -23.24 -7.01 -7.38
C PHE A 95 -21.83 -6.48 -7.56
N THR A 96 -21.65 -5.20 -7.32
CA THR A 96 -20.32 -4.55 -7.36
C THR A 96 -19.36 -5.26 -6.40
N ILE A 97 -18.16 -5.58 -6.88
CA ILE A 97 -17.09 -6.09 -6.05
C ILE A 97 -16.61 -4.96 -5.13
N THR A 98 -16.49 -5.24 -3.86
CA THR A 98 -16.07 -4.27 -2.83
C THR A 98 -14.60 -4.39 -2.49
N SER A 99 -14.02 -5.59 -2.59
CA SER A 99 -12.62 -5.82 -2.27
C SER A 99 -12.04 -7.07 -2.94
N TYR A 100 -10.71 -7.08 -3.03
CA TYR A 100 -9.91 -8.25 -3.39
C TYR A 100 -8.92 -8.54 -2.27
N THR A 101 -8.71 -9.83 -1.98
CA THR A 101 -7.75 -10.28 -0.97
C THR A 101 -6.76 -11.25 -1.59
N ALA A 102 -5.46 -10.94 -1.49
CA ALA A 102 -4.39 -11.86 -1.79
C ALA A 102 -3.98 -12.61 -0.51
N THR A 103 -3.81 -13.92 -0.61
CA THR A 103 -3.41 -14.79 0.52
C THR A 103 -2.15 -15.54 0.14
N SER A 104 -1.12 -15.50 1.00
CA SER A 104 0.15 -16.18 0.80
C SER A 104 0.09 -17.65 1.14
N SER A 105 0.94 -18.44 0.50
CA SER A 105 1.30 -19.80 0.91
C SER A 105 2.84 -19.91 0.87
N PRO A 106 3.48 -20.28 1.99
CA PRO A 106 2.94 -20.58 3.32
C PRO A 106 2.43 -19.35 4.10
N GLY A 107 1.87 -19.61 5.29
CA GLY A 107 1.64 -18.64 6.35
C GLY A 107 0.30 -17.90 6.30
N ASP A 108 -0.51 -18.03 5.23
CA ASP A 108 -1.85 -17.41 5.08
C ASP A 108 -1.87 -15.90 5.38
N ILE A 109 -0.74 -15.20 5.12
CA ILE A 109 -0.60 -13.76 5.29
C ILE A 109 -1.39 -13.08 4.18
N THR A 110 -2.20 -12.08 4.53
CA THR A 110 -3.11 -11.45 3.59
C THR A 110 -2.80 -9.99 3.34
N GLY A 111 -3.10 -9.55 2.11
CA GLY A 111 -3.24 -8.14 1.74
C GLY A 111 -4.59 -7.90 1.09
N THR A 112 -5.17 -6.73 1.25
CA THR A 112 -6.49 -6.40 0.72
C THR A 112 -6.48 -5.08 -0.03
N LEU A 113 -7.21 -5.03 -1.15
CA LEU A 113 -7.42 -3.83 -1.96
C LEU A 113 -8.93 -3.57 -2.11
N SER A 114 -9.40 -2.41 -1.67
CA SER A 114 -10.81 -2.02 -1.73
C SER A 114 -11.09 -1.20 -2.98
N GLN A 115 -11.43 -1.90 -4.07
CA GLN A 115 -11.83 -1.30 -5.35
C GLN A 115 -12.64 -2.31 -6.19
N PRO A 116 -13.41 -1.88 -7.21
CA PRO A 116 -14.22 -2.80 -8.02
C PRO A 116 -13.47 -3.45 -9.20
N GLY A 117 -12.31 -2.94 -9.58
CA GLY A 117 -11.56 -3.34 -10.78
C GLY A 117 -10.24 -4.06 -10.51
N SER A 118 -9.51 -4.36 -11.59
CA SER A 118 -8.16 -4.95 -11.54
C SER A 118 -7.16 -4.03 -10.87
N GLY A 119 -6.05 -4.58 -10.35
CA GLY A 119 -5.00 -3.79 -9.68
C GLY A 119 -3.91 -4.65 -9.07
N ASP A 120 -3.19 -4.03 -8.14
CA ASP A 120 -2.07 -4.63 -7.42
C ASP A 120 -2.37 -4.66 -5.92
N ILE A 121 -2.16 -5.81 -5.29
CA ILE A 121 -2.32 -6.00 -3.85
C ILE A 121 -0.94 -6.13 -3.22
N VAL A 122 -0.65 -5.30 -2.22
CA VAL A 122 0.56 -5.42 -1.42
C VAL A 122 0.27 -6.32 -0.21
N VAL A 123 1.03 -7.39 -0.08
CA VAL A 123 1.01 -8.31 1.06
C VAL A 123 2.27 -8.06 1.88
N THR A 124 2.11 -7.51 3.08
CA THR A 124 3.21 -7.17 4.00
C THR A 124 3.35 -8.23 5.11
N GLY A 125 4.45 -8.19 5.88
CA GLY A 125 4.69 -9.13 6.97
C GLY A 125 5.24 -10.49 6.52
N LEU A 126 5.74 -10.58 5.29
CA LEU A 126 6.39 -11.79 4.79
C LEU A 126 7.80 -11.94 5.39
N THR A 127 8.18 -13.18 5.69
CA THR A 127 9.54 -13.49 6.14
C THR A 127 10.51 -13.46 4.97
N ASN A 128 11.59 -12.69 5.08
CA ASN A 128 12.66 -12.67 4.07
C ASN A 128 13.29 -14.06 3.89
N ALA A 129 13.80 -14.30 2.69
CA ALA A 129 14.39 -15.58 2.27
C ALA A 129 13.44 -16.80 2.32
N THR A 130 12.13 -16.59 2.49
CA THR A 130 11.11 -17.63 2.40
C THR A 130 10.38 -17.50 1.07
N ALA A 131 10.20 -18.62 0.36
CA ALA A 131 9.47 -18.65 -0.90
C ALA A 131 7.96 -18.61 -0.65
N TYR A 132 7.26 -17.68 -1.32
CA TYR A 132 5.80 -17.53 -1.26
C TYR A 132 5.16 -17.61 -2.63
N THR A 133 3.95 -18.13 -2.65
CA THR A 133 3.01 -18.01 -3.76
C THR A 133 1.71 -17.39 -3.23
N PHE A 134 0.86 -16.89 -4.13
CA PHE A 134 -0.37 -16.19 -3.73
C PHE A 134 -1.56 -16.68 -4.52
N THR A 135 -2.74 -16.64 -3.88
CA THR A 135 -4.04 -16.72 -4.53
C THR A 135 -4.82 -15.44 -4.25
N VAL A 136 -5.75 -15.09 -5.13
CA VAL A 136 -6.59 -13.89 -4.99
C VAL A 136 -8.06 -14.27 -4.99
N THR A 137 -8.84 -13.66 -4.08
CA THR A 137 -10.29 -13.76 -4.02
C THR A 137 -10.95 -12.41 -4.24
N ALA A 138 -12.20 -12.39 -4.74
CA ALA A 138 -13.04 -11.19 -4.88
C ALA A 138 -14.25 -11.29 -3.97
N THR A 139 -14.67 -10.17 -3.37
CA THR A 139 -15.83 -10.12 -2.46
C THR A 139 -16.85 -9.10 -2.95
N ASN A 140 -18.13 -9.50 -2.99
CA ASN A 140 -19.28 -8.64 -3.19
C ASN A 140 -20.26 -8.75 -2.00
N ALA A 141 -21.44 -8.12 -2.08
CA ALA A 141 -22.45 -8.14 -1.01
C ALA A 141 -22.98 -9.56 -0.67
N ILE A 142 -22.86 -10.53 -1.58
CA ILE A 142 -23.34 -11.91 -1.40
C ILE A 142 -22.25 -12.80 -0.75
N GLY A 143 -20.99 -12.48 -0.95
CA GLY A 143 -19.87 -13.19 -0.36
C GLY A 143 -18.60 -13.19 -1.21
N THR A 144 -17.66 -14.04 -0.81
CA THR A 144 -16.33 -14.16 -1.42
C THR A 144 -16.31 -15.27 -2.47
N SER A 145 -15.61 -15.03 -3.57
CA SER A 145 -15.39 -15.98 -4.66
C SER A 145 -14.56 -17.19 -4.22
N GLU A 146 -14.47 -18.19 -5.08
CA GLU A 146 -13.38 -19.16 -5.02
C GLU A 146 -12.03 -18.45 -5.25
N ALA A 147 -10.93 -19.08 -4.79
CA ALA A 147 -9.59 -18.55 -4.99
C ALA A 147 -9.17 -18.66 -6.48
N SER A 148 -8.35 -17.75 -6.92
CA SER A 148 -7.68 -17.83 -8.22
C SER A 148 -6.74 -19.03 -8.31
N ALA A 149 -6.18 -19.28 -9.49
CA ALA A 149 -4.96 -20.07 -9.60
C ALA A 149 -3.82 -19.45 -8.77
N THR A 150 -2.78 -20.24 -8.49
CA THR A 150 -1.60 -19.80 -7.74
C THR A 150 -0.69 -18.94 -8.61
N SER A 151 -0.09 -17.88 -8.05
CA SER A 151 0.88 -17.01 -8.72
C SER A 151 2.22 -17.74 -8.97
N ASN A 152 3.14 -17.07 -9.67
CA ASN A 152 4.56 -17.42 -9.61
C ASN A 152 5.08 -17.34 -8.16
N SER A 153 6.13 -18.09 -7.87
CA SER A 153 6.83 -18.03 -6.59
C SER A 153 7.72 -16.78 -6.53
N VAL A 154 7.75 -16.12 -5.37
CA VAL A 154 8.65 -15.01 -5.05
C VAL A 154 9.31 -15.24 -3.70
N VAL A 155 10.53 -14.69 -3.53
CA VAL A 155 11.28 -14.75 -2.28
C VAL A 155 11.56 -13.31 -1.85
N PRO A 156 10.87 -12.78 -0.80
CA PRO A 156 11.16 -11.47 -0.26
C PRO A 156 12.62 -11.38 0.19
N ALA A 157 13.29 -10.29 -0.16
CA ALA A 157 14.67 -10.06 0.20
C ALA A 157 14.76 -9.19 1.47
N ALA A 158 15.82 -9.36 2.25
CA ALA A 158 16.17 -8.40 3.29
C ALA A 158 16.65 -7.09 2.67
N GLN A 159 16.42 -5.96 3.35
CA GLN A 159 17.02 -4.70 2.96
C GLN A 159 18.54 -4.80 2.99
N GLN A 160 19.19 -4.13 2.05
CA GLN A 160 20.64 -4.05 1.95
C GLN A 160 21.07 -2.61 1.66
N VAL A 161 22.37 -2.36 1.91
CA VAL A 161 22.97 -1.07 1.59
C VAL A 161 22.83 -0.79 0.08
N GLY A 162 22.33 0.40 -0.25
CA GLY A 162 22.03 0.81 -1.62
C GLY A 162 20.55 0.72 -2.02
N ASP A 163 19.69 0.13 -1.21
CA ASP A 163 18.26 0.15 -1.50
C ASP A 163 17.67 1.54 -1.28
N PHE A 164 16.72 1.93 -2.14
CA PHE A 164 15.91 3.13 -1.92
C PHE A 164 14.67 2.75 -1.09
N TYR A 165 14.56 3.35 0.09
CA TYR A 165 13.48 3.05 1.03
C TYR A 165 13.12 4.30 1.86
N GLY A 166 11.83 4.49 2.15
CA GLY A 166 11.39 5.55 3.07
C GLY A 166 11.77 6.97 2.65
N GLY A 167 11.97 7.24 1.34
CA GLY A 167 12.41 8.54 0.85
C GLY A 167 13.92 8.81 0.99
N GLY A 168 14.71 7.78 1.33
CA GLY A 168 16.16 7.84 1.45
C GLY A 168 16.86 6.61 0.92
N VAL A 169 18.18 6.61 0.97
CA VAL A 169 19.05 5.51 0.55
C VAL A 169 19.55 4.76 1.78
N VAL A 170 19.34 3.45 1.84
CA VAL A 170 19.89 2.61 2.92
C VAL A 170 21.42 2.66 2.83
N PHE A 171 22.06 3.20 3.85
CA PHE A 171 23.53 3.28 3.91
C PHE A 171 24.16 2.39 4.97
N TYR A 172 23.34 1.86 5.89
CA TYR A 172 23.83 0.98 6.93
C TYR A 172 22.72 0.03 7.40
N ILE A 173 23.09 -1.23 7.64
CA ILE A 173 22.22 -2.23 8.30
C ILE A 173 22.83 -2.52 9.66
N PHE A 174 22.03 -2.44 10.72
CA PHE A 174 22.49 -2.65 12.10
C PHE A 174 23.05 -4.05 12.31
N VAL A 175 24.16 -4.11 13.01
CA VAL A 175 24.79 -5.36 13.44
C VAL A 175 24.77 -5.48 14.97
N SER A 176 25.00 -6.68 15.49
CA SER A 176 25.06 -6.90 16.94
C SER A 176 26.05 -5.95 17.60
N GLY A 177 25.57 -5.20 18.61
CA GLY A 177 26.32 -4.17 19.33
C GLY A 177 25.93 -2.74 18.95
N ASP A 178 25.25 -2.51 17.82
CA ASP A 178 24.72 -1.19 17.49
C ASP A 178 23.50 -0.85 18.35
N ALA A 179 23.33 0.44 18.64
CA ALA A 179 22.10 0.91 19.26
C ALA A 179 20.95 0.85 18.24
N GLY A 180 19.90 0.10 18.57
CA GLY A 180 18.77 -0.16 17.66
C GLY A 180 18.86 -1.52 16.96
N TYR A 181 19.92 -2.31 17.16
CA TYR A 181 19.95 -3.69 16.72
C TYR A 181 18.93 -4.55 17.47
N VAL A 182 18.11 -5.30 16.72
CA VAL A 182 17.17 -6.29 17.25
C VAL A 182 17.48 -7.64 16.60
N ALA A 183 17.73 -8.65 17.44
CA ALA A 183 18.08 -9.98 16.94
C ALA A 183 16.90 -10.60 16.17
N GLY A 184 17.17 -11.08 14.96
CA GLY A 184 16.14 -11.67 14.08
C GLY A 184 15.37 -10.66 13.24
N GLU A 185 15.63 -9.37 13.38
CA GLU A 185 15.01 -8.32 12.58
C GLU A 185 16.07 -7.58 11.75
N THR A 186 15.65 -7.04 10.59
CA THR A 186 16.50 -6.19 9.76
C THR A 186 16.13 -4.73 10.01
N HIS A 187 16.99 -4.02 10.71
CA HIS A 187 16.91 -2.58 10.92
C HIS A 187 18.11 -1.90 10.31
N GLY A 188 18.00 -0.62 9.96
CA GLY A 188 19.09 0.10 9.34
C GLY A 188 18.86 1.60 9.33
N LEU A 189 19.78 2.31 8.69
CA LEU A 189 19.75 3.75 8.55
C LEU A 189 19.64 4.15 7.10
N ILE A 190 18.85 5.20 6.83
CA ILE A 190 18.69 5.80 5.51
C ILE A 190 19.26 7.21 5.49
N ALA A 191 19.89 7.59 4.37
CA ALA A 191 20.34 8.94 4.10
C ALA A 191 19.31 9.65 3.23
N ALA A 192 18.98 10.91 3.53
CA ALA A 192 18.18 11.74 2.65
C ALA A 192 18.83 11.85 1.26
N VAL A 193 18.01 11.92 0.21
CA VAL A 193 18.53 11.98 -1.18
C VAL A 193 19.11 13.34 -1.58
N GLN A 194 18.98 14.35 -0.71
CA GLN A 194 19.51 15.70 -0.98
C GLN A 194 19.93 16.39 0.31
N ASP A 195 20.88 17.32 0.20
CA ASP A 195 21.28 18.17 1.29
C ASP A 195 20.13 19.10 1.69
N GLN A 196 19.90 19.26 2.98
CA GLN A 196 18.84 20.11 3.49
C GLN A 196 19.25 21.59 3.51
N ASN A 197 20.55 21.88 3.55
CA ASN A 197 21.10 23.23 3.51
C ASN A 197 22.58 23.19 3.11
N SER A 198 23.05 24.20 2.39
CA SER A 198 24.42 24.29 1.89
C SER A 198 25.43 24.96 2.86
N GLY A 199 25.00 25.42 4.05
CA GLY A 199 25.89 26.16 4.93
C GLY A 199 25.31 26.53 6.29
N ILE A 200 24.43 25.68 6.83
CA ILE A 200 23.81 25.92 8.13
C ILE A 200 24.83 25.81 9.29
N GLN A 201 24.62 26.59 10.34
CA GLN A 201 25.41 26.49 11.58
C GLN A 201 25.02 25.23 12.36
N TRP A 202 25.97 24.69 13.15
CA TRP A 202 25.69 23.53 14.00
C TRP A 202 24.75 23.88 15.16
N ASN A 203 24.92 25.06 15.79
CA ASN A 203 24.12 25.55 16.91
C ASN A 203 23.28 26.79 16.50
N ASN A 204 22.37 27.21 17.37
CA ASN A 204 21.50 28.38 17.17
C ASN A 204 22.17 29.76 17.44
N GLY A 205 23.49 29.77 17.57
CA GLY A 205 24.25 30.94 18.00
C GLY A 205 24.62 30.95 19.50
N SER A 206 24.04 30.02 20.29
CA SER A 206 24.37 29.84 21.70
C SER A 206 25.47 28.78 21.87
N LEU A 207 26.56 29.16 22.49
CA LEU A 207 27.71 28.28 22.74
C LEU A 207 27.53 27.56 24.08
N ILE A 208 26.65 26.55 24.09
CA ILE A 208 26.30 25.80 25.29
C ILE A 208 26.55 24.32 25.02
N THR A 209 27.17 23.61 25.95
CA THR A 209 27.32 22.16 25.91
C THR A 209 25.96 21.48 25.95
N THR A 210 25.66 20.64 24.95
CA THR A 210 24.36 19.99 24.79
C THR A 210 24.33 18.59 25.42
N GLY A 211 25.49 18.01 25.69
CA GLY A 211 25.63 16.63 26.15
C GLY A 211 25.46 15.58 25.05
N ALA A 212 25.42 15.99 23.80
CA ALA A 212 25.28 15.10 22.62
C ALA A 212 26.63 14.44 22.27
N THR A 213 27.21 13.67 23.17
CA THR A 213 28.58 13.14 23.07
C THR A 213 28.69 11.73 22.49
N ALA A 214 27.56 11.05 22.26
CA ALA A 214 27.58 9.68 21.77
C ALA A 214 28.05 9.60 20.31
N THR A 215 29.06 8.77 20.03
CA THR A 215 29.66 8.63 18.70
C THR A 215 29.13 7.44 17.91
N GLY A 216 28.55 6.43 18.59
CA GLY A 216 28.17 5.13 18.02
C GLY A 216 27.07 5.20 16.98
N VAL A 217 26.99 4.16 16.16
CA VAL A 217 25.87 3.94 15.24
C VAL A 217 24.57 3.70 16.04
N GLY A 218 23.45 4.24 15.58
CA GLY A 218 22.16 4.23 16.28
C GLY A 218 22.03 5.30 17.37
N ARG A 219 22.98 6.25 17.46
CA ARG A 219 23.00 7.30 18.50
C ARG A 219 22.67 8.71 18.01
N GLY A 220 22.59 8.90 16.70
CA GLY A 220 22.36 10.22 16.11
C GLY A 220 21.01 10.83 16.53
N SER A 221 19.95 10.03 16.61
CA SER A 221 18.63 10.51 17.05
C SER A 221 18.65 11.05 18.48
N ALA A 222 19.22 10.28 19.44
CA ALA A 222 19.33 10.71 20.84
C ALA A 222 20.22 11.96 20.99
N ASN A 223 21.31 12.05 20.24
CA ASN A 223 22.14 13.27 20.20
C ASN A 223 21.36 14.46 19.65
N THR A 224 20.61 14.26 18.56
CA THR A 224 19.76 15.31 17.97
C THR A 224 18.75 15.83 18.99
N ASP A 225 18.09 14.97 19.74
CA ASP A 225 17.15 15.33 20.79
C ASP A 225 17.83 16.11 21.93
N ALA A 226 19.03 15.70 22.35
CA ALA A 226 19.84 16.41 23.33
C ALA A 226 20.19 17.83 22.86
N ILE A 227 20.60 17.98 21.59
CA ILE A 227 20.88 19.30 21.00
C ILE A 227 19.62 20.15 21.00
N ILE A 228 18.50 19.65 20.53
CA ILE A 228 17.23 20.38 20.44
C ILE A 228 16.74 20.80 21.84
N SER A 229 16.88 19.94 22.86
CA SER A 229 16.45 20.25 24.23
C SER A 229 17.20 21.45 24.83
N VAL A 230 18.45 21.69 24.41
CA VAL A 230 19.30 22.77 24.90
C VAL A 230 19.23 24.00 24.00
N GLN A 231 19.22 23.80 22.68
CA GLN A 231 19.27 24.89 21.70
C GLN A 231 17.89 25.50 21.39
N GLY A 232 16.80 24.85 21.82
CA GLY A 232 15.44 25.32 21.62
C GLY A 232 14.65 24.43 20.65
N ALA A 233 13.38 24.79 20.41
CA ALA A 233 12.44 24.02 19.60
C ALA A 233 12.98 23.69 18.21
N THR A 234 12.34 22.76 17.52
CA THR A 234 12.63 22.34 16.13
C THR A 234 12.65 23.54 15.21
N GLU A 235 13.81 24.14 15.03
CA GLU A 235 14.03 25.32 14.22
C GLU A 235 14.93 25.01 13.03
N THR A 236 14.67 25.65 11.90
CA THR A 236 15.48 25.48 10.69
C THR A 236 16.74 26.36 10.69
N SER A 237 17.06 27.01 11.81
CA SER A 237 18.21 27.92 11.95
C SER A 237 19.52 27.21 12.30
N TYR A 238 19.49 25.94 12.72
CA TYR A 238 20.65 25.13 13.06
C TYR A 238 20.49 23.67 12.62
N ALA A 239 21.63 22.95 12.50
CA ALA A 239 21.68 21.66 11.82
C ALA A 239 20.75 20.59 12.41
N ALA A 240 20.73 20.40 13.73
CA ALA A 240 19.89 19.38 14.37
C ALA A 240 18.39 19.69 14.24
N GLY A 241 18.01 20.99 14.40
CA GLY A 241 16.64 21.44 14.23
C GLY A 241 16.16 21.26 12.78
N LEU A 242 17.00 21.60 11.81
CA LEU A 242 16.70 21.41 10.38
C LEU A 242 16.53 19.92 10.03
N ALA A 243 17.40 19.05 10.51
CA ALA A 243 17.30 17.63 10.28
C ALA A 243 15.99 17.04 10.85
N ARG A 244 15.57 17.46 12.04
CA ARG A 244 14.31 17.04 12.66
C ARG A 244 13.07 17.61 11.98
N ALA A 245 13.17 18.78 11.35
CA ALA A 245 12.08 19.41 10.61
C ALA A 245 11.87 18.78 9.21
N TYR A 246 12.82 18.00 8.71
CA TYR A 246 12.71 17.34 7.43
C TYR A 246 11.65 16.22 7.48
N ASN A 247 10.86 16.07 6.40
CA ASN A 247 9.77 15.11 6.31
C ASN A 247 9.82 14.26 5.02
N GLY A 248 11.01 14.02 4.49
CA GLY A 248 11.21 13.23 3.28
C GLY A 248 10.61 11.82 3.42
N GLY A 249 9.98 11.33 2.36
CA GLY A 249 9.32 10.04 2.34
C GLY A 249 8.10 9.91 3.27
N GLY A 250 7.61 11.03 3.84
CA GLY A 250 6.48 11.03 4.80
C GLY A 250 6.87 10.66 6.24
N TYR A 251 8.16 10.55 6.53
CA TYR A 251 8.68 10.29 7.88
C TYR A 251 9.01 11.60 8.60
N THR A 252 8.88 11.63 9.92
CA THR A 252 9.09 12.81 10.78
C THR A 252 10.16 12.59 11.85
N ASP A 253 10.86 11.46 11.80
CA ASP A 253 11.89 11.04 12.75
C ASP A 253 13.32 11.19 12.22
N TRP A 254 13.50 11.97 11.16
CA TRP A 254 14.81 12.32 10.62
C TRP A 254 15.68 13.03 11.67
N TYR A 255 16.98 12.80 11.61
CA TYR A 255 17.92 13.33 12.59
C TYR A 255 19.31 13.59 11.98
N LEU A 256 20.11 14.37 12.67
CA LEU A 256 21.50 14.62 12.33
C LEU A 256 22.34 13.41 12.72
N PRO A 257 23.13 12.81 11.81
CA PRO A 257 23.87 11.59 12.10
C PRO A 257 24.91 11.77 13.21
N SER A 258 25.15 10.74 14.02
CA SER A 258 26.31 10.70 14.90
C SER A 258 27.62 10.68 14.10
N LYS A 259 28.75 10.87 14.76
CA LYS A 259 30.07 10.81 14.11
C LYS A 259 30.27 9.50 13.31
N ASN A 260 29.95 8.36 13.92
CA ASN A 260 30.15 7.07 13.25
C ASN A 260 29.11 6.81 12.16
N GLU A 261 27.87 7.29 12.31
CA GLU A 261 26.86 7.22 11.25
C GLU A 261 27.28 8.08 10.05
N LEU A 262 27.76 9.31 10.28
CA LEU A 262 28.28 10.17 9.21
C LEU A 262 29.47 9.52 8.49
N ASN A 263 30.36 8.85 9.25
CA ASN A 263 31.45 8.08 8.65
C ASN A 263 30.93 6.90 7.79
N GLN A 264 29.88 6.21 8.21
CA GLN A 264 29.25 5.16 7.39
C GLN A 264 28.62 5.74 6.11
N MET A 265 27.99 6.90 6.19
CA MET A 265 27.51 7.61 4.99
C MET A 265 28.68 7.96 4.05
N PHE A 266 29.80 8.43 4.57
CA PHE A 266 30.99 8.75 3.77
C PHE A 266 31.57 7.49 3.09
N LEU A 267 31.68 6.38 3.82
CA LEU A 267 32.19 5.11 3.26
C LEU A 267 31.27 4.58 2.13
N ASN A 268 29.98 4.81 2.22
CA ASN A 268 28.97 4.38 1.24
C ASN A 268 28.54 5.50 0.27
N LYS A 269 29.24 6.63 0.23
CA LYS A 269 28.86 7.81 -0.55
C LYS A 269 28.64 7.55 -2.03
N ALA A 270 29.44 6.68 -2.65
CA ALA A 270 29.30 6.35 -4.07
C ALA A 270 27.94 5.68 -4.34
N THR A 271 27.56 4.73 -3.50
CA THR A 271 26.25 4.06 -3.56
C THR A 271 25.12 5.05 -3.30
N ILE A 272 25.23 5.85 -2.23
CA ILE A 272 24.23 6.87 -1.88
C ILE A 272 24.03 7.84 -3.06
N ASN A 273 25.11 8.38 -3.62
CA ASN A 273 25.05 9.33 -4.73
C ASN A 273 24.37 8.75 -5.97
N THR A 274 24.71 7.49 -6.33
CA THR A 274 24.10 6.82 -7.47
C THR A 274 22.59 6.66 -7.31
N ILE A 275 22.16 6.18 -6.14
CA ILE A 275 20.75 5.93 -5.87
C ILE A 275 19.98 7.23 -5.64
N ALA A 276 20.56 8.21 -4.94
CA ALA A 276 19.95 9.53 -4.78
C ALA A 276 19.70 10.20 -6.12
N ALA A 277 20.68 10.23 -7.02
CA ALA A 277 20.53 10.79 -8.36
C ALA A 277 19.42 10.08 -9.17
N ALA A 278 19.31 8.76 -9.08
CA ALA A 278 18.25 7.99 -9.73
C ALA A 278 16.85 8.30 -9.18
N ASN A 279 16.75 8.86 -7.96
CA ASN A 279 15.51 9.21 -7.27
C ASN A 279 15.31 10.73 -7.12
N GLY A 280 15.89 11.52 -8.02
CA GLY A 280 15.68 12.97 -8.09
C GLY A 280 16.44 13.78 -7.04
N GLY A 281 17.39 13.17 -6.35
CA GLY A 281 18.25 13.81 -5.36
C GLY A 281 19.58 14.31 -5.93
N SER A 282 20.47 14.75 -5.03
CA SER A 282 21.81 15.28 -5.34
C SER A 282 22.89 14.40 -4.71
N SER A 283 24.09 14.50 -5.25
CA SER A 283 25.27 13.84 -4.68
C SER A 283 25.80 14.60 -3.48
N PHE A 284 26.42 13.88 -2.54
CA PHE A 284 27.27 14.51 -1.52
C PHE A 284 28.32 15.40 -2.16
N SER A 285 28.43 16.63 -1.67
CA SER A 285 29.50 17.54 -2.06
C SER A 285 30.86 16.99 -1.59
N THR A 286 31.88 17.17 -2.43
CA THR A 286 33.26 16.86 -2.07
C THR A 286 34.03 18.08 -1.56
N THR A 287 33.38 19.24 -1.51
CA THR A 287 34.01 20.54 -1.20
C THR A 287 33.49 21.18 0.09
N ILE A 288 32.49 20.57 0.72
CA ILE A 288 31.92 21.06 1.98
C ILE A 288 32.00 19.96 3.05
N ASN A 289 32.00 20.38 4.31
CA ASN A 289 31.92 19.50 5.45
C ASN A 289 30.48 19.26 5.86
N TYR A 290 30.15 18.07 6.32
CA TYR A 290 28.84 17.69 6.83
C TYR A 290 28.87 17.60 8.35
N TRP A 291 27.93 18.23 9.02
CA TRP A 291 27.84 18.17 10.47
C TRP A 291 27.37 16.81 10.96
N SER A 292 28.01 16.34 12.06
CA SER A 292 27.44 15.28 12.88
C SER A 292 26.71 15.87 14.09
N SER A 293 25.86 15.05 14.71
CA SER A 293 25.24 15.37 16.00
C SER A 293 26.18 15.16 17.20
N THR A 294 27.37 14.63 16.98
CA THR A 294 28.31 14.37 18.07
C THR A 294 29.11 15.63 18.40
N GLU A 295 28.87 16.16 19.59
CA GLU A 295 29.55 17.35 20.10
C GLU A 295 31.06 17.10 20.32
N ASN A 296 31.87 18.05 19.87
CA ASN A 296 33.30 18.06 20.09
C ASN A 296 33.70 19.32 20.91
N GLY A 297 33.39 19.31 22.19
CA GLY A 297 33.54 20.47 23.08
C GLY A 297 32.31 21.39 23.00
N TRP A 298 32.34 22.51 23.69
CA TRP A 298 31.22 23.39 23.97
C TRP A 298 30.72 24.22 22.78
N ASN A 299 31.38 24.18 21.65
CA ASN A 299 31.02 25.04 20.49
C ASN A 299 31.19 24.37 19.12
N ASN A 300 31.60 23.12 19.05
CA ASN A 300 31.87 22.42 17.79
C ASN A 300 31.33 21.00 17.77
N ALA A 301 31.10 20.50 16.56
CA ALA A 301 30.80 19.09 16.28
C ALA A 301 31.92 18.47 15.45
N TRP A 302 31.94 17.16 15.40
CA TRP A 302 32.71 16.41 14.41
C TRP A 302 32.04 16.55 13.04
N TYR A 303 32.85 16.61 11.99
CA TYR A 303 32.42 16.70 10.57
C TYR A 303 33.32 15.82 9.70
#